data_f16f8744e0c22e9133a43bf9b84c43dc
#
_entry.id   f16f8744e0c22e9133a43bf9b84c43dc
#
_cell.length_a   1.000
_cell.length_b   1.000
_cell.length_c   1.000
_cell.angle_alpha   90.00
_cell.angle_beta   90.00
_cell.angle_gamma   90.00
#
_symmetry.space_group_name_H-M   'P 1'
#
loop_
_entity.id
_entity.type
_entity.pdbx_description
1 polymer ?
#
loop_
_entity_poly.entity_id
_entity_poly.type
_entity_poly.pdbx_seq_one_letter_code
_entity_poly.pdbx_strand_id
1 'polypeptide(L)'
;VYTSARRDGLQAQSLAVSFDGGYTWEKYAGNPVLDRGSADFRDPKVFRYAGADDAYWVMVAVEAAERRVLFYRSDDLLSWTYLSDYGPAGAVGGVWECPDLFPLPYVSGAGSAAGVRWVLLVSLYPGGVAGGPATQYVVGEFDGIRFVPDVAHPCVAADAAEAGEHRIGGIVE
;
A
#
# COMPACT_ATOMS: atom_id res chain seq x y z
N VAL A 1 -13.30 1.88 -4.59
CA VAL A 1 -12.42 2.81 -5.34
C VAL A 1 -11.62 2.01 -6.33
N TYR A 2 -11.31 2.56 -7.49
CA TYR A 2 -10.57 1.89 -8.57
C TYR A 2 -9.78 2.91 -9.39
N THR A 3 -8.74 2.45 -10.08
CA THR A 3 -8.01 3.29 -11.02
C THR A 3 -8.77 3.42 -12.33
N SER A 4 -8.99 4.64 -12.78
CA SER A 4 -9.47 4.94 -14.11
C SER A 4 -8.33 5.41 -15.03
N ALA A 5 -8.10 4.68 -16.12
CA ALA A 5 -7.22 5.12 -17.19
C ALA A 5 -7.97 6.09 -18.09
N ARG A 6 -7.43 7.28 -18.28
CA ARG A 6 -8.01 8.35 -19.11
C ARG A 6 -7.51 8.26 -20.54
N ARG A 7 -8.21 8.89 -21.47
CA ARG A 7 -7.83 8.90 -22.88
C ARG A 7 -6.53 9.66 -23.18
N ASP A 8 -6.16 10.58 -22.29
CA ASP A 8 -4.90 11.34 -22.33
C ASP A 8 -3.70 10.57 -21.75
N GLY A 9 -3.91 9.31 -21.34
CA GLY A 9 -2.88 8.45 -20.75
C GLY A 9 -2.69 8.65 -19.25
N LEU A 10 -3.39 9.58 -18.62
CA LEU A 10 -3.32 9.81 -17.18
C LEU A 10 -4.16 8.77 -16.41
N GLN A 11 -3.77 8.50 -15.18
CA GLN A 11 -4.43 7.60 -14.26
C GLN A 11 -4.90 8.38 -13.01
N ALA A 12 -6.13 8.11 -12.60
CA ALA A 12 -6.76 8.77 -11.47
C ALA A 12 -7.62 7.80 -10.68
N GLN A 13 -7.91 8.10 -9.41
CA GLN A 13 -8.76 7.25 -8.61
C GLN A 13 -10.22 7.67 -8.73
N SER A 14 -11.07 6.69 -8.96
CA SER A 14 -12.51 6.85 -9.21
C SER A 14 -13.32 5.97 -8.27
N LEU A 15 -14.57 6.36 -8.02
CA LEU A 15 -15.53 5.67 -7.16
C LEU A 15 -16.63 5.02 -7.97
N ALA A 16 -17.01 3.80 -7.62
CA ALA A 16 -18.25 3.16 -8.01
C ALA A 16 -18.94 2.58 -6.77
N VAL A 17 -20.26 2.53 -6.79
CA VAL A 17 -21.10 2.04 -5.68
C VAL A 17 -21.96 0.90 -6.18
N SER A 18 -22.11 -0.14 -5.39
CA SER A 18 -23.03 -1.24 -5.60
C SER A 18 -24.13 -1.20 -4.53
N PHE A 19 -25.37 -1.43 -4.94
CA PHE A 19 -26.53 -1.51 -4.05
C PHE A 19 -27.14 -2.93 -3.99
N ASP A 20 -26.52 -3.89 -4.67
CA ASP A 20 -27.01 -5.27 -4.82
C ASP A 20 -25.97 -6.33 -4.40
N GLY A 21 -25.05 -5.97 -3.50
CA GLY A 21 -24.02 -6.88 -3.01
C GLY A 21 -22.84 -7.09 -3.97
N GLY A 22 -22.61 -6.18 -4.92
CA GLY A 22 -21.48 -6.21 -5.84
C GLY A 22 -21.77 -6.82 -7.20
N TYR A 23 -23.04 -7.14 -7.52
CA TYR A 23 -23.42 -7.68 -8.83
C TYR A 23 -23.45 -6.60 -9.91
N THR A 24 -23.92 -5.40 -9.57
CA THR A 24 -23.88 -4.23 -10.47
C THR A 24 -23.20 -3.05 -9.79
N TRP A 25 -22.65 -2.16 -10.59
CA TRP A 25 -21.87 -1.02 -10.10
C TRP A 25 -22.25 0.26 -10.85
N GLU A 26 -22.56 1.30 -10.11
CA GLU A 26 -22.80 2.64 -10.63
C GLU A 26 -21.58 3.52 -10.40
N LYS A 27 -21.02 4.09 -11.46
CA LYS A 27 -19.91 5.02 -11.36
C LYS A 27 -20.39 6.34 -10.79
N TYR A 28 -19.66 6.87 -9.83
CA TYR A 28 -19.94 8.20 -9.29
C TYR A 28 -19.83 9.26 -10.39
N ALA A 29 -20.84 10.14 -10.50
CA ALA A 29 -20.91 11.15 -11.57
C ALA A 29 -19.80 12.22 -11.47
N GLY A 30 -19.27 12.46 -10.26
CA GLY A 30 -18.18 13.41 -10.00
C GLY A 30 -16.77 12.81 -10.14
N ASN A 31 -16.62 11.62 -10.73
CA ASN A 31 -15.28 11.04 -10.96
C ASN A 31 -14.40 11.88 -11.88
N PRO A 32 -13.07 11.86 -11.68
CA PRO A 32 -12.35 11.14 -10.63
C PRO A 32 -12.48 11.81 -9.26
N VAL A 33 -12.41 11.01 -8.17
CA VAL A 33 -12.41 11.52 -6.78
C VAL A 33 -11.02 11.95 -6.32
N LEU A 34 -9.97 11.49 -7.00
CA LEU A 34 -8.60 11.91 -6.75
C LEU A 34 -7.79 11.84 -8.05
N ASP A 35 -7.29 12.97 -8.51
CA ASP A 35 -6.46 13.10 -9.71
C ASP A 35 -5.17 13.86 -9.35
N ARG A 36 -4.03 13.29 -9.72
CA ARG A 36 -2.70 13.90 -9.53
C ARG A 36 -2.09 14.43 -10.84
N GLY A 37 -2.75 14.21 -11.97
CA GLY A 37 -2.20 14.51 -13.29
C GLY A 37 -1.02 13.60 -13.65
N SER A 38 -0.96 12.37 -13.14
CA SER A 38 0.12 11.41 -13.37
C SER A 38 -0.34 10.27 -14.28
N ALA A 39 0.56 9.74 -15.09
CA ALA A 39 0.34 8.53 -15.87
C ALA A 39 0.60 7.24 -15.06
N ASP A 40 1.14 7.36 -13.86
CA ASP A 40 1.59 6.26 -13.03
C ASP A 40 0.92 6.17 -11.66
N PHE A 41 -0.14 6.97 -11.43
CA PHE A 41 -0.88 7.00 -10.17
C PHE A 41 -2.02 5.97 -10.17
N ARG A 42 -1.80 4.78 -9.56
CA ARG A 42 -2.71 3.63 -9.66
C ARG A 42 -2.81 2.76 -8.42
N ASP A 43 -3.65 1.72 -8.54
CA ASP A 43 -3.83 0.58 -7.63
C ASP A 43 -4.23 0.99 -6.21
N PRO A 44 -5.42 1.62 -6.04
CA PRO A 44 -5.84 2.07 -4.74
C PRO A 44 -6.33 0.91 -3.87
N LYS A 45 -5.80 0.79 -2.65
CA LYS A 45 -6.39 0.03 -1.56
C LYS A 45 -6.99 0.99 -0.55
N VAL A 46 -8.25 0.79 -0.19
CA VAL A 46 -8.97 1.62 0.78
C VAL A 46 -9.41 0.78 1.97
N PHE A 47 -9.21 1.30 3.17
CA PHE A 47 -9.64 0.67 4.42
C PHE A 47 -10.07 1.71 5.45
N ARG A 48 -10.84 1.27 6.44
CA ARG A 48 -11.23 2.12 7.57
C ARG A 48 -10.14 2.07 8.63
N TYR A 49 -9.56 3.22 8.94
CA TYR A 49 -8.67 3.39 10.08
C TYR A 49 -9.47 3.89 11.28
N ALA A 50 -9.24 3.28 12.45
CA ALA A 50 -9.81 3.73 13.71
C ALA A 50 -8.66 4.04 14.67
N GLY A 51 -8.38 5.31 14.86
CA GLY A 51 -7.50 5.83 15.90
C GLY A 51 -8.22 5.91 17.25
N ALA A 52 -7.54 6.48 18.25
CA ALA A 52 -8.10 6.62 19.59
C ALA A 52 -9.33 7.55 19.62
N ASP A 53 -9.29 8.65 18.86
CA ASP A 53 -10.28 9.73 18.92
C ASP A 53 -11.01 9.94 17.58
N ASP A 54 -10.61 9.27 16.50
CA ASP A 54 -11.07 9.55 15.16
C ASP A 54 -11.09 8.28 14.30
N ALA A 55 -12.04 8.21 13.37
CA ALA A 55 -12.15 7.12 12.42
C ALA A 55 -12.47 7.65 11.02
N TYR A 56 -11.62 7.32 10.05
CA TYR A 56 -11.71 7.81 8.69
C TYR A 56 -11.24 6.76 7.68
N TRP A 57 -11.42 7.04 6.41
CA TRP A 57 -10.94 6.18 5.34
C TRP A 57 -9.49 6.53 5.02
N VAL A 58 -8.66 5.51 4.91
CA VAL A 58 -7.30 5.63 4.38
C VAL A 58 -7.25 4.98 3.02
N MET A 59 -6.64 5.64 2.05
CA MET A 59 -6.26 5.07 0.77
C MET A 59 -4.74 5.01 0.69
N VAL A 60 -4.22 3.85 0.30
CA VAL A 60 -2.87 3.72 -0.23
C VAL A 60 -2.95 3.52 -1.73
N ALA A 61 -2.11 4.20 -2.49
CA ALA A 61 -1.99 4.04 -3.94
C ALA A 61 -0.54 4.27 -4.35
N VAL A 62 -0.11 3.78 -5.50
CA VAL A 62 1.27 3.95 -5.94
C VAL A 62 1.42 5.09 -6.95
N GLU A 63 2.54 5.80 -6.85
CA GLU A 63 3.18 6.49 -7.95
C GLU A 63 4.24 5.52 -8.48
N ALA A 64 3.83 4.69 -9.42
CA ALA A 64 4.50 3.42 -9.74
C ALA A 64 5.94 3.59 -10.24
N ALA A 65 6.18 4.50 -11.17
CA ALA A 65 7.50 4.76 -11.72
C ALA A 65 8.44 5.42 -10.69
N GLU A 66 7.89 6.21 -9.76
CA GLU A 66 8.64 6.82 -8.66
C GLU A 66 8.90 5.85 -7.51
N ARG A 67 8.23 4.69 -7.49
CA ARG A 67 8.29 3.68 -6.42
C ARG A 67 7.92 4.27 -5.07
N ARG A 68 6.78 4.96 -5.05
CA ARG A 68 6.21 5.55 -3.85
C ARG A 68 4.82 4.99 -3.59
N VAL A 69 4.55 4.65 -2.35
CA VAL A 69 3.21 4.41 -1.83
C VAL A 69 2.75 5.71 -1.18
N LEU A 70 1.65 6.25 -1.67
CA LEU A 70 1.07 7.50 -1.21
C LEU A 70 -0.11 7.22 -0.29
N PHE A 71 -0.21 7.95 0.81
CA PHE A 71 -1.26 7.81 1.80
C PHE A 71 -2.19 9.01 1.75
N TYR A 72 -3.49 8.74 1.71
CA TYR A 72 -4.54 9.75 1.72
C TYR A 72 -5.58 9.45 2.77
N ARG A 73 -6.24 10.49 3.27
CA ARG A 73 -7.39 10.42 4.17
C ARG A 73 -8.64 10.94 3.49
N SER A 74 -9.79 10.34 3.82
CA SER A 74 -11.12 10.83 3.46
C SER A 74 -12.12 10.52 4.57
N ASP A 75 -13.08 11.41 4.78
CA ASP A 75 -14.21 11.17 5.67
C ASP A 75 -15.43 10.61 4.91
N ASP A 76 -15.48 10.81 3.58
CA ASP A 76 -16.66 10.58 2.73
C ASP A 76 -16.39 9.71 1.48
N LEU A 77 -15.15 9.28 1.22
CA LEU A 77 -14.67 8.59 0.01
C LEU A 77 -14.69 9.47 -1.27
N LEU A 78 -15.09 10.71 -1.18
CA LEU A 78 -15.23 11.64 -2.32
C LEU A 78 -14.11 12.68 -2.33
N SER A 79 -13.73 13.15 -1.14
CA SER A 79 -12.69 14.16 -0.96
C SER A 79 -11.49 13.55 -0.25
N TRP A 80 -10.32 13.62 -0.87
CA TRP A 80 -9.10 12.99 -0.37
C TRP A 80 -8.03 14.02 -0.06
N THR A 81 -7.48 13.95 1.15
CA THR A 81 -6.36 14.78 1.60
C THR A 81 -5.10 13.93 1.67
N TYR A 82 -4.03 14.41 1.07
CA TYR A 82 -2.71 13.79 1.18
C TYR A 82 -2.21 13.81 2.62
N LEU A 83 -1.65 12.70 3.07
CA LEU A 83 -1.08 12.54 4.40
C LEU A 83 0.45 12.44 4.36
N SER A 84 0.95 11.44 3.67
CA SER A 84 2.38 11.11 3.60
C SER A 84 2.68 10.17 2.43
N ASP A 85 3.93 9.80 2.30
CA ASP A 85 4.37 8.73 1.38
C ASP A 85 5.44 7.83 2.02
N TYR A 86 5.66 6.67 1.39
CA TYR A 86 6.72 5.72 1.69
C TYR A 86 7.43 5.31 0.41
N GLY A 87 8.76 5.25 0.46
CA GLY A 87 9.60 4.84 -0.66
C GLY A 87 10.32 6.01 -1.34
N PRO A 88 11.19 5.73 -2.34
CA PRO A 88 11.62 4.38 -2.72
C PRO A 88 12.49 3.72 -1.65
N ALA A 89 12.27 2.42 -1.40
CA ALA A 89 13.04 1.64 -0.45
C ALA A 89 13.03 0.14 -0.83
N GLY A 90 14.06 -0.59 -0.45
CA GLY A 90 14.16 -2.01 -0.77
C GLY A 90 14.42 -2.28 -2.25
N ALA A 91 13.63 -3.15 -2.87
CA ALA A 91 13.74 -3.47 -4.28
C ALA A 91 13.17 -2.35 -5.16
N VAL A 92 14.05 -1.70 -5.91
CA VAL A 92 13.74 -0.53 -6.76
C VAL A 92 14.09 -0.76 -8.23
N GLY A 93 14.28 -2.01 -8.65
CA GLY A 93 14.67 -2.37 -10.00
C GLY A 93 13.57 -2.23 -11.07
N GLY A 94 12.30 -2.18 -10.65
CA GLY A 94 11.14 -2.04 -11.53
C GLY A 94 10.19 -0.96 -11.05
N VAL A 95 8.93 -1.03 -11.49
CA VAL A 95 7.86 -0.21 -10.97
C VAL A 95 7.23 -0.87 -9.74
N TRP A 96 6.60 -0.09 -8.89
CA TRP A 96 5.80 -0.60 -7.77
C TRP A 96 4.31 -0.60 -8.14
N GLU A 97 3.60 -1.68 -7.79
CA GLU A 97 2.19 -1.87 -8.10
C GLU A 97 1.44 -2.51 -6.94
N CYS A 98 0.12 -2.46 -6.97
CA CYS A 98 -0.78 -3.17 -6.05
C CYS A 98 -0.40 -3.04 -4.57
N PRO A 99 -0.29 -1.82 -4.00
CA PRO A 99 0.04 -1.65 -2.61
C PRO A 99 -1.09 -2.20 -1.73
N ASP A 100 -0.73 -2.84 -0.63
CA ASP A 100 -1.66 -3.18 0.45
C ASP A 100 -1.06 -2.80 1.80
N LEU A 101 -1.90 -2.32 2.72
CA LEU A 101 -1.52 -1.98 4.08
C LEU A 101 -2.55 -2.53 5.05
N PHE A 102 -2.10 -3.37 5.98
CA PHE A 102 -2.98 -4.02 6.94
C PHE A 102 -2.28 -4.34 8.25
N PRO A 103 -3.03 -4.37 9.38
CA PRO A 103 -2.49 -4.76 10.67
C PRO A 103 -2.48 -6.28 10.83
N LEU A 104 -1.42 -6.81 11.48
CA LEU A 104 -1.33 -8.19 11.90
C LEU A 104 -1.00 -8.30 13.39
N PRO A 105 -1.55 -9.30 14.09
CA PRO A 105 -1.10 -9.63 15.44
C PRO A 105 0.38 -10.02 15.43
N TYR A 106 1.13 -9.44 16.34
CA TYR A 106 2.53 -9.75 16.54
C TYR A 106 2.67 -10.65 17.80
N VAL A 107 3.42 -11.75 17.64
CA VAL A 107 3.75 -12.65 18.76
C VAL A 107 5.24 -12.56 19.09
N SER A 108 5.58 -12.49 20.36
CA SER A 108 6.96 -12.55 20.81
C SER A 108 7.57 -13.93 20.58
N GLY A 109 8.89 -14.04 20.61
CA GLY A 109 9.59 -15.32 20.52
C GLY A 109 9.19 -16.38 21.57
N ALA A 110 8.51 -15.98 22.63
CA ALA A 110 7.90 -16.87 23.62
C ALA A 110 6.45 -17.28 23.29
N GLY A 111 5.93 -16.89 22.11
CA GLY A 111 4.56 -17.24 21.67
C GLY A 111 3.44 -16.43 22.30
N SER A 112 3.76 -15.39 23.09
CA SER A 112 2.74 -14.51 23.69
C SER A 112 2.39 -13.36 22.74
N ALA A 113 1.11 -12.98 22.69
CA ALA A 113 0.67 -11.80 21.96
C ALA A 113 1.40 -10.57 22.50
N ALA A 114 2.11 -9.85 21.63
CA ALA A 114 2.93 -8.70 21.98
C ALA A 114 2.41 -7.38 21.39
N GLY A 115 1.31 -7.41 20.65
CA GLY A 115 0.68 -6.24 20.04
C GLY A 115 0.30 -6.44 18.58
N VAL A 116 0.23 -5.34 17.86
CA VAL A 116 -0.10 -5.29 16.43
C VAL A 116 1.05 -4.61 15.69
N ARG A 117 1.39 -5.12 14.51
CA ARG A 117 2.26 -4.46 13.54
C ARG A 117 1.52 -4.28 12.23
N TRP A 118 1.88 -3.25 11.51
CA TRP A 118 1.37 -3.00 10.17
C TRP A 118 2.32 -3.59 9.14
N VAL A 119 1.75 -4.17 8.10
CA VAL A 119 2.49 -4.73 6.97
C VAL A 119 2.13 -3.93 5.73
N LEU A 120 3.14 -3.36 5.08
CA LEU A 120 3.01 -2.71 3.79
C LEU A 120 3.55 -3.67 2.72
N LEU A 121 2.70 -4.05 1.76
CA LEU A 121 3.06 -4.84 0.59
C LEU A 121 3.11 -3.97 -0.65
N VAL A 122 4.03 -4.28 -1.57
CA VAL A 122 4.01 -3.80 -2.95
C VAL A 122 4.47 -4.90 -3.91
N SER A 123 3.83 -5.00 -5.05
CA SER A 123 4.30 -5.81 -6.17
C SER A 123 5.39 -5.09 -6.96
N LEU A 124 6.31 -5.85 -7.55
CA LEU A 124 7.44 -5.36 -8.35
C LEU A 124 7.32 -5.90 -9.78
N TYR A 125 7.46 -5.04 -10.79
CA TYR A 125 7.45 -5.50 -12.19
C TYR A 125 8.31 -4.64 -13.12
N PRO A 126 9.34 -5.23 -13.76
CA PRO A 126 10.14 -6.35 -13.27
C PRO A 126 10.83 -5.91 -11.97
N GLY A 127 11.67 -6.68 -11.36
CA GLY A 127 12.46 -6.18 -10.23
C GLY A 127 12.59 -7.15 -9.07
N GLY A 128 12.04 -8.35 -9.22
CA GLY A 128 12.31 -9.45 -8.31
C GLY A 128 13.78 -9.87 -8.33
N VAL A 129 14.21 -10.54 -7.28
CA VAL A 129 15.60 -10.98 -7.10
C VAL A 129 16.05 -11.91 -8.22
N ALA A 130 15.15 -12.76 -8.73
CA ALA A 130 15.40 -13.64 -9.88
C ALA A 130 15.15 -12.96 -11.25
N GLY A 131 14.87 -11.65 -11.28
CA GLY A 131 14.69 -10.86 -12.50
C GLY A 131 13.26 -10.80 -13.04
N GLY A 132 12.31 -11.51 -12.42
CA GLY A 132 10.88 -11.52 -12.76
C GLY A 132 10.03 -10.57 -11.92
N PRO A 133 8.69 -10.74 -11.95
CA PRO A 133 7.81 -10.10 -10.97
C PRO A 133 8.03 -10.67 -9.57
N ALA A 134 7.79 -9.86 -8.55
CA ALA A 134 7.91 -10.28 -7.15
C ALA A 134 6.99 -9.43 -6.26
N THR A 135 6.91 -9.77 -4.99
CA THR A 135 6.28 -8.96 -3.96
C THR A 135 7.28 -8.68 -2.85
N GLN A 136 7.44 -7.42 -2.47
CA GLN A 136 8.15 -7.09 -1.24
C GLN A 136 7.17 -6.66 -0.16
N TYR A 137 7.54 -6.90 1.09
CA TYR A 137 6.80 -6.41 2.24
C TYR A 137 7.72 -5.73 3.25
N VAL A 138 7.15 -4.82 4.01
CA VAL A 138 7.83 -4.13 5.10
C VAL A 138 6.92 -4.16 6.32
N VAL A 139 7.49 -4.52 7.47
CA VAL A 139 6.78 -4.48 8.76
C VAL A 139 7.11 -3.18 9.47
N GLY A 140 6.13 -2.58 10.12
CA GLY A 140 6.30 -1.31 10.81
C GLY A 140 5.10 -0.89 11.62
N GLU A 141 5.02 0.40 11.88
CA GLU A 141 3.90 1.05 12.55
C GLU A 141 3.19 2.02 11.59
N PHE A 142 1.88 2.10 11.70
CA PHE A 142 1.07 3.10 11.02
C PHE A 142 0.21 3.82 12.04
N ASP A 143 0.40 5.12 12.16
CA ASP A 143 -0.27 5.98 13.13
C ASP A 143 -1.57 6.62 12.59
N GLY A 144 -1.98 6.20 11.37
CA GLY A 144 -3.10 6.79 10.64
C GLY A 144 -2.67 7.86 9.64
N ILE A 145 -1.45 8.37 9.75
CA ILE A 145 -0.89 9.43 8.91
C ILE A 145 0.30 8.92 8.12
N ARG A 146 1.21 8.23 8.80
CA ARG A 146 2.50 7.80 8.27
C ARG A 146 2.80 6.36 8.61
N PHE A 147 3.38 5.66 7.64
CA PHE A 147 3.99 4.35 7.86
C PHE A 147 5.48 4.53 8.20
N VAL A 148 5.91 3.94 9.32
CA VAL A 148 7.31 3.94 9.78
C VAL A 148 7.77 2.51 9.89
N PRO A 149 8.78 2.08 9.11
CA PRO A 149 9.30 0.71 9.20
C PRO A 149 9.98 0.44 10.54
N ASP A 150 9.80 -0.76 11.05
CA ASP A 150 10.52 -1.24 12.24
C ASP A 150 12.00 -1.43 11.88
N VAL A 151 12.85 -0.49 12.24
CA VAL A 151 14.31 -0.44 12.01
C VAL A 151 14.71 -0.71 10.55
N ALA A 152 15.58 0.10 10.01
CA ALA A 152 16.11 -0.04 8.66
C ALA A 152 16.91 -1.35 8.49
N HIS A 153 16.21 -2.46 8.30
CA HIS A 153 16.81 -3.58 7.61
C HIS A 153 16.70 -3.26 6.12
N PRO A 154 17.82 -3.09 5.42
CA PRO A 154 17.77 -3.11 3.97
C PRO A 154 16.99 -4.39 3.58
N CYS A 155 16.12 -4.32 2.58
CA CYS A 155 15.57 -5.51 1.97
C CYS A 155 16.73 -6.45 1.64
N VAL A 156 16.97 -7.43 2.48
CA VAL A 156 17.97 -8.44 2.19
C VAL A 156 17.24 -9.41 1.27
N ALA A 157 17.65 -9.40 0.00
CA ALA A 157 17.44 -10.55 -0.85
C ALA A 157 17.79 -11.79 -0.01
N ALA A 158 16.87 -12.74 0.06
CA ALA A 158 17.04 -13.94 0.85
C ALA A 158 18.10 -14.82 0.19
N ASP A 159 19.38 -14.54 0.40
CA ASP A 159 20.40 -15.57 0.36
C ASP A 159 20.27 -16.39 1.63
N ALA A 160 19.67 -17.55 1.45
CA ALA A 160 19.50 -18.54 2.49
C ALA A 160 20.86 -19.10 2.88
N ALA A 161 21.41 -18.62 3.95
CA ALA A 161 22.25 -19.38 4.87
C ALA A 161 22.72 -18.47 5.99
N GLU A 162 22.24 -18.75 7.13
CA GLU A 162 22.74 -18.59 8.49
C GLU A 162 21.80 -17.84 9.44
N ALA A 163 21.28 -18.69 10.31
CA ALA A 163 21.04 -18.54 11.75
C ALA A 163 20.35 -17.27 12.29
N GLY A 164 19.11 -17.40 12.70
CA GLY A 164 18.73 -17.04 14.08
C GLY A 164 18.34 -15.61 14.37
N GLU A 165 18.20 -14.70 13.41
CA GLU A 165 17.69 -13.36 13.71
C GLU A 165 16.34 -13.09 13.02
N HIS A 166 15.42 -12.49 13.78
CA HIS A 166 14.07 -12.17 13.31
C HIS A 166 14.11 -11.21 12.13
N ARG A 167 13.77 -11.70 10.94
CA ARG A 167 13.64 -10.87 9.74
C ARG A 167 12.30 -10.18 9.74
N ILE A 168 12.32 -8.85 9.72
CA ILE A 168 11.13 -7.98 9.74
C ILE A 168 10.79 -7.44 8.34
N GLY A 169 11.15 -8.14 7.29
CA GLY A 169 10.80 -7.82 5.92
C GLY A 169 11.34 -8.83 4.94
N GLY A 170 10.74 -8.93 3.78
CA GLY A 170 11.15 -9.90 2.78
C GLY A 170 10.61 -9.60 1.38
N ILE A 171 11.13 -10.35 0.41
CA ILE A 171 10.65 -10.41 -0.96
C ILE A 171 10.12 -11.81 -1.19
N VAL A 172 8.94 -11.94 -1.79
CA VAL A 172 8.31 -13.20 -2.19
C VAL A 172 8.19 -13.20 -3.72
N GLU A 173 8.64 -14.25 -4.36
CA GLU A 173 8.56 -14.51 -5.82
C GLU A 173 7.45 -15.49 -6.18
#